data_bac4425c7d8f3f5c9237659eb13863c7
#
_entry.id   bac4425c7d8f3f5c9237659eb13863c7
#
_cell.length_a   1.000
_cell.length_b   1.000
_cell.length_c   1.000
_cell.angle_alpha   90.00
_cell.angle_beta   90.00
_cell.angle_gamma   90.00
#
_symmetry.space_group_name_H-M   'P 1'
#
loop_
_entity.id
_entity.type
_entity.pdbx_description
1 polymer ?
#
loop_
_entity_poly.entity_id
_entity_poly.type
_entity_poly.pdbx_seq_one_letter_code
_entity_poly.pdbx_strand_id
1 'polypeptide(L)'
;MLFDLHRLATSTILYQPQLRRLEEWDNAGTVARSHILNNFIETNQGKTAPELEQEFSQGASLFLVRLTTWLRLTYMTGSCLDKLLRSIGVFLSAVSSNHYLIEFLEVGGVLTLLEILALENIKEEGKKESIRLLQVIANSGRKYKELICESYGVRSIAEFLAKSKSEETQEEVQVLLDSLVHGNPKYQNQVYKGLIALLPCASPKAQQLSLQTLRTAQSIVGTTHPSIVDNVLKVLSTMHLEVQYEAIELIKDLVNYDVCPALLKGLVALLIPSFKETSKLQPKILNDSSVLQLTAHLPVFLQQAAAAKAIGILALRNTSLAEEMLHLRVVHSLLAAMGNTDHSNSQRQASLTLKYFVQLFPVVEEHVRKSMGEELYKLFFSNAGDLYMKIDSIQADILAANKVNVTKALYLSDLSHSNVSFYFGHGNQDPVAYNTHFQKEDVEGKE
;
A
#
# COMPACT_ATOMS: atom_id res chain seq x y z
N MET A 1 -67.97 21.29 8.24
CA MET A 1 -67.39 22.35 9.13
C MET A 1 -66.85 21.84 10.46
N LEU A 2 -67.52 20.96 11.21
CA LEU A 2 -67.00 20.41 12.46
C LEU A 2 -65.95 19.30 12.26
N PHE A 3 -65.98 18.58 11.16
CA PHE A 3 -64.99 17.54 10.80
C PHE A 3 -63.66 18.12 10.36
N ASP A 4 -63.62 19.30 9.77
CA ASP A 4 -62.38 19.96 9.32
C ASP A 4 -61.61 20.61 10.48
N LEU A 5 -62.34 21.11 11.51
CA LEU A 5 -61.74 21.66 12.71
C LEU A 5 -61.05 20.57 13.57
N HIS A 6 -61.61 19.35 13.59
CA HIS A 6 -60.97 18.22 14.32
C HIS A 6 -59.71 17.71 13.62
N ARG A 7 -59.67 17.75 12.26
CA ARG A 7 -58.49 17.39 11.48
C ARG A 7 -57.36 18.42 11.62
N LEU A 8 -57.72 19.71 11.65
CA LEU A 8 -56.77 20.80 11.92
C LEU A 8 -56.24 20.77 13.35
N ALA A 9 -57.13 20.50 14.34
CA ALA A 9 -56.68 20.39 15.74
C ALA A 9 -55.79 19.18 16.02
N THR A 10 -56.06 18.01 15.39
CA THR A 10 -55.21 16.81 15.50
C THR A 10 -53.88 16.99 14.77
N SER A 11 -53.85 17.68 13.62
CA SER A 11 -52.58 17.98 12.96
C SER A 11 -51.72 18.97 13.73
N THR A 12 -52.34 19.96 14.39
CA THR A 12 -51.63 20.96 15.23
C THR A 12 -51.10 20.33 16.53
N ILE A 13 -51.81 19.35 17.11
CA ILE A 13 -51.36 18.64 18.33
C ILE A 13 -50.21 17.68 18.03
N LEU A 14 -50.19 17.06 16.85
CA LEU A 14 -49.09 16.20 16.38
C LEU A 14 -47.82 16.98 15.99
N TYR A 15 -47.92 18.24 15.64
CA TYR A 15 -46.78 19.12 15.30
C TYR A 15 -46.01 19.65 16.53
N GLN A 16 -46.60 19.65 17.74
CA GLN A 16 -45.99 20.21 18.91
C GLN A 16 -44.73 19.48 19.45
N PRO A 17 -44.64 18.13 19.46
CA PRO A 17 -43.46 17.45 20.03
C PRO A 17 -42.20 17.64 19.19
N GLN A 18 -42.34 17.90 17.92
CA GLN A 18 -41.21 17.92 16.96
C GLN A 18 -40.64 19.31 16.76
N LEU A 19 -41.48 20.33 16.68
CA LEU A 19 -41.06 21.71 16.82
C LEU A 19 -40.25 21.88 18.10
N ARG A 20 -40.65 21.19 19.19
CA ARG A 20 -39.95 21.18 20.46
C ARG A 20 -38.53 20.59 20.37
N ARG A 21 -38.29 19.47 19.62
CA ARG A 21 -36.95 18.92 19.43
C ARG A 21 -36.03 19.85 18.63
N LEU A 22 -36.55 20.52 17.62
CA LEU A 22 -35.79 21.49 16.82
C LEU A 22 -35.50 22.76 17.66
N GLU A 23 -36.47 23.22 18.44
CA GLU A 23 -36.29 24.34 19.39
C GLU A 23 -35.31 23.99 20.50
N GLU A 24 -35.35 22.75 21.03
CA GLU A 24 -34.34 22.24 21.98
C GLU A 24 -32.94 22.29 21.41
N TRP A 25 -32.75 21.88 20.14
CA TRP A 25 -31.49 21.97 19.46
C TRP A 25 -31.03 23.42 19.27
N ASP A 26 -31.92 24.30 18.79
CA ASP A 26 -31.58 25.68 18.47
C ASP A 26 -31.17 26.46 19.74
N ASN A 27 -31.79 26.17 20.87
CA ASN A 27 -31.51 26.81 22.17
C ASN A 27 -30.40 26.11 22.99
N ALA A 28 -29.93 24.94 22.58
CA ALA A 28 -28.96 24.14 23.32
C ALA A 28 -27.53 24.70 23.24
N GLY A 29 -26.84 24.74 24.36
CA GLY A 29 -25.38 24.93 24.40
C GLY A 29 -24.64 23.65 23.98
N THR A 30 -23.31 23.73 23.80
CA THR A 30 -22.46 22.65 23.27
C THR A 30 -22.63 21.33 24.05
N VAL A 31 -22.73 21.36 25.39
CA VAL A 31 -22.90 20.15 26.20
C VAL A 31 -24.27 19.51 25.96
N ALA A 32 -25.33 20.32 25.95
CA ALA A 32 -26.67 19.83 25.68
C ALA A 32 -26.80 19.26 24.26
N ARG A 33 -26.20 19.90 23.25
CA ARG A 33 -26.13 19.37 21.89
C ARG A 33 -25.42 18.02 21.84
N SER A 34 -24.35 17.83 22.60
CA SER A 34 -23.66 16.53 22.68
C SER A 34 -24.58 15.42 23.21
N HIS A 35 -25.46 15.72 24.19
CA HIS A 35 -26.46 14.76 24.69
C HIS A 35 -27.57 14.49 23.66
N ILE A 36 -28.05 15.53 22.98
CA ILE A 36 -29.05 15.39 21.91
C ILE A 36 -28.51 14.49 20.80
N LEU A 37 -27.25 14.70 20.36
CA LEU A 37 -26.62 13.89 19.33
C LEU A 37 -26.45 12.43 19.74
N ASN A 38 -26.03 12.15 20.98
CA ASN A 38 -25.93 10.76 21.47
C ASN A 38 -27.30 10.06 21.44
N ASN A 39 -28.31 10.69 22.02
CA ASN A 39 -29.67 10.14 22.03
C ASN A 39 -30.19 9.93 20.59
N PHE A 40 -29.92 10.89 19.70
CA PHE A 40 -30.30 10.77 18.29
C PHE A 40 -29.64 9.56 17.62
N ILE A 41 -28.33 9.36 17.81
CA ILE A 41 -27.60 8.22 17.24
C ILE A 41 -28.17 6.91 17.78
N GLU A 42 -28.32 6.77 19.10
CA GLU A 42 -28.82 5.56 19.75
C GLU A 42 -30.23 5.16 19.29
N THR A 43 -31.10 6.15 19.06
CA THR A 43 -32.51 5.89 18.70
C THR A 43 -32.72 5.72 17.19
N ASN A 44 -31.84 6.24 16.35
CA ASN A 44 -32.11 6.33 14.90
C ASN A 44 -31.10 5.56 14.02
N GLN A 45 -30.08 4.95 14.59
CA GLN A 45 -29.12 4.16 13.84
C GLN A 45 -29.82 2.99 13.11
N GLY A 46 -29.61 2.89 11.79
CA GLY A 46 -30.17 1.83 10.95
C GLY A 46 -31.60 2.07 10.47
N LYS A 47 -32.24 3.18 10.82
CA LYS A 47 -33.56 3.53 10.29
C LYS A 47 -33.51 3.90 8.82
N THR A 48 -34.59 3.57 8.11
CA THR A 48 -34.83 3.97 6.71
C THR A 48 -35.25 5.44 6.62
N ALA A 49 -35.17 6.04 5.44
CA ALA A 49 -35.61 7.42 5.24
C ALA A 49 -37.10 7.66 5.60
N PRO A 50 -38.06 6.78 5.23
CA PRO A 50 -39.46 6.92 5.69
C PRO A 50 -39.62 6.86 7.20
N GLU A 51 -38.86 5.98 7.89
CA GLU A 51 -38.90 5.89 9.36
C GLU A 51 -38.35 7.15 10.04
N LEU A 52 -37.28 7.73 9.49
CA LEU A 52 -36.73 9.01 9.95
C LEU A 52 -37.76 10.15 9.73
N GLU A 53 -38.38 10.22 8.56
CA GLU A 53 -39.44 11.23 8.31
C GLU A 53 -40.64 11.05 9.25
N GLN A 54 -41.02 9.82 9.54
CA GLN A 54 -42.07 9.54 10.51
C GLN A 54 -41.68 9.99 11.92
N GLU A 55 -40.44 9.68 12.36
CA GLU A 55 -39.92 10.09 13.68
C GLU A 55 -39.90 11.61 13.84
N PHE A 56 -39.58 12.34 12.78
CA PHE A 56 -39.53 13.80 12.73
C PHE A 56 -40.81 14.45 12.14
N SER A 57 -41.85 13.67 11.89
CA SER A 57 -43.12 14.13 11.26
C SER A 57 -42.89 14.96 10.00
N GLN A 58 -42.14 14.42 9.05
CA GLN A 58 -41.77 15.06 7.81
C GLN A 58 -40.80 16.25 7.98
N GLY A 59 -40.10 16.33 9.10
CA GLY A 59 -39.12 17.38 9.39
C GLY A 59 -37.66 16.89 9.54
N ALA A 60 -37.37 15.67 9.11
CA ALA A 60 -36.04 15.07 9.21
C ALA A 60 -34.98 15.87 8.41
N SER A 61 -35.29 16.31 7.21
CA SER A 61 -34.43 17.22 6.43
C SER A 61 -34.12 18.52 7.15
N LEU A 62 -35.09 19.09 7.87
CA LEU A 62 -34.84 20.32 8.65
C LEU A 62 -33.81 20.10 9.77
N PHE A 63 -33.80 18.91 10.38
CA PHE A 63 -32.79 18.59 11.39
C PHE A 63 -31.42 18.37 10.73
N LEU A 64 -31.34 17.67 9.60
CA LEU A 64 -30.12 17.54 8.84
C LEU A 64 -29.52 18.90 8.45
N VAL A 65 -30.34 19.85 7.98
CA VAL A 65 -29.88 21.22 7.65
C VAL A 65 -29.28 21.91 8.88
N ARG A 66 -29.87 21.74 10.07
CA ARG A 66 -29.32 22.30 11.31
C ARG A 66 -27.97 21.66 11.67
N LEU A 67 -27.86 20.33 11.54
CA LEU A 67 -26.61 19.62 11.80
C LEU A 67 -25.51 20.08 10.82
N THR A 68 -25.81 20.18 9.54
CA THR A 68 -24.85 20.60 8.51
C THR A 68 -24.44 22.07 8.66
N THR A 69 -25.40 22.92 9.01
CA THR A 69 -25.10 24.34 9.33
C THR A 69 -24.17 24.44 10.53
N TRP A 70 -24.44 23.68 11.58
CA TRP A 70 -23.58 23.70 12.77
C TRP A 70 -22.22 23.08 12.47
N LEU A 71 -22.13 22.03 11.67
CA LEU A 71 -20.89 21.47 11.19
C LEU A 71 -20.03 22.56 10.53
N ARG A 72 -20.58 23.29 9.57
CA ARG A 72 -19.84 24.35 8.83
C ARG A 72 -19.36 25.49 9.74
N LEU A 73 -20.08 25.79 10.82
CA LEU A 73 -19.69 26.83 11.77
C LEU A 73 -18.65 26.36 12.79
N THR A 74 -18.57 25.07 13.09
CA THR A 74 -17.82 24.57 14.25
C THR A 74 -16.76 23.50 13.94
N TYR A 75 -16.66 22.98 12.70
CA TYR A 75 -15.72 21.89 12.38
C TYR A 75 -14.28 22.24 12.72
N MET A 76 -13.87 23.50 12.56
CA MET A 76 -12.52 23.96 12.89
C MET A 76 -12.19 23.87 14.38
N THR A 77 -13.19 23.93 15.26
CA THR A 77 -13.00 23.85 16.72
C THR A 77 -13.01 22.43 17.25
N GLY A 78 -13.51 21.47 16.47
CA GLY A 78 -13.62 20.07 16.85
C GLY A 78 -14.63 19.75 17.95
N SER A 79 -15.48 20.72 18.34
CA SER A 79 -16.46 20.55 19.41
C SER A 79 -17.54 19.54 19.02
N CYS A 80 -17.62 18.38 19.70
CA CYS A 80 -18.58 17.29 19.45
C CYS A 80 -18.57 16.79 17.99
N LEU A 81 -17.46 16.95 17.28
CA LEU A 81 -17.36 16.71 15.84
C LEU A 81 -17.66 15.24 15.48
N ASP A 82 -17.12 14.28 16.23
CA ASP A 82 -17.36 12.86 16.05
C ASP A 82 -18.86 12.49 16.10
N LYS A 83 -19.55 12.99 17.11
CA LYS A 83 -21.00 12.75 17.30
C LYS A 83 -21.83 13.43 16.22
N LEU A 84 -21.44 14.65 15.84
CA LEU A 84 -22.10 15.40 14.78
C LEU A 84 -21.98 14.67 13.43
N LEU A 85 -20.77 14.21 13.09
CA LEU A 85 -20.55 13.44 11.87
C LEU A 85 -21.29 12.10 11.86
N ARG A 86 -21.31 11.38 13.01
CA ARG A 86 -22.13 10.16 13.16
C ARG A 86 -23.61 10.43 12.96
N SER A 87 -24.13 11.53 13.53
CA SER A 87 -25.53 11.92 13.35
C SER A 87 -25.87 12.22 11.90
N ILE A 88 -25.00 12.92 11.17
CA ILE A 88 -25.12 13.12 9.73
C ILE A 88 -25.08 11.77 9.02
N GLY A 89 -24.20 10.86 9.45
CA GLY A 89 -24.07 9.49 8.92
C GLY A 89 -25.36 8.68 8.98
N VAL A 90 -26.18 8.86 10.03
CA VAL A 90 -27.51 8.22 10.12
C VAL A 90 -28.38 8.62 8.94
N PHE A 91 -28.42 9.90 8.56
CA PHE A 91 -29.17 10.36 7.41
C PHE A 91 -28.61 9.88 6.08
N LEU A 92 -27.28 9.98 5.88
CA LEU A 92 -26.65 9.61 4.62
C LEU A 92 -26.71 8.10 4.35
N SER A 93 -26.77 7.29 5.42
CA SER A 93 -26.89 5.82 5.35
C SER A 93 -28.33 5.34 5.26
N ALA A 94 -29.33 6.23 5.36
CA ALA A 94 -30.74 5.86 5.36
C ALA A 94 -31.15 5.28 3.99
N VAL A 95 -31.57 4.01 4.00
CA VAL A 95 -32.01 3.29 2.81
C VAL A 95 -33.33 3.87 2.29
N SER A 96 -33.62 3.70 1.03
CA SER A 96 -34.85 4.08 0.30
C SER A 96 -34.87 5.48 -0.28
N SER A 97 -33.94 6.38 0.03
CA SER A 97 -33.88 7.69 -0.61
C SER A 97 -32.50 8.31 -0.53
N ASN A 98 -32.09 8.97 -1.62
CA ASN A 98 -30.82 9.71 -1.67
C ASN A 98 -31.01 11.22 -1.41
N HIS A 99 -32.20 11.68 -1.00
CA HIS A 99 -32.45 13.11 -0.87
C HIS A 99 -31.56 13.75 0.21
N TYR A 100 -31.36 13.11 1.37
CA TYR A 100 -30.47 13.59 2.41
C TYR A 100 -29.01 13.72 1.94
N LEU A 101 -28.55 12.74 1.12
CA LEU A 101 -27.25 12.80 0.50
C LEU A 101 -27.14 14.01 -0.44
N ILE A 102 -28.13 14.24 -1.28
CA ILE A 102 -28.15 15.36 -2.22
C ILE A 102 -28.11 16.69 -1.46
N GLU A 103 -28.97 16.85 -0.42
CA GLU A 103 -28.97 18.05 0.43
C GLU A 103 -27.61 18.32 1.08
N PHE A 104 -26.96 17.27 1.60
CA PHE A 104 -25.65 17.39 2.19
C PHE A 104 -24.57 17.81 1.18
N LEU A 105 -24.65 17.30 -0.05
CA LEU A 105 -23.70 17.63 -1.12
C LEU A 105 -23.90 19.07 -1.63
N GLU A 106 -25.15 19.54 -1.75
CA GLU A 106 -25.49 20.89 -2.22
C GLU A 106 -24.92 21.98 -1.29
N VAL A 107 -24.81 21.71 -0.01
CA VAL A 107 -24.19 22.64 0.95
C VAL A 107 -22.66 22.51 1.04
N GLY A 108 -22.03 21.74 0.17
CA GLY A 108 -20.57 21.58 0.12
C GLY A 108 -20.02 20.59 1.15
N GLY A 109 -20.80 19.58 1.53
CA GLY A 109 -20.43 18.60 2.55
C GLY A 109 -19.13 17.86 2.26
N VAL A 110 -18.86 17.46 1.00
CA VAL A 110 -17.60 16.76 0.62
C VAL A 110 -16.38 17.63 0.90
N LEU A 111 -16.43 18.92 0.53
CA LEU A 111 -15.31 19.85 0.78
C LEU A 111 -15.04 19.99 2.26
N THR A 112 -16.09 20.15 3.08
CA THR A 112 -15.96 20.24 4.54
C THR A 112 -15.33 18.99 5.14
N LEU A 113 -15.73 17.78 4.69
CA LEU A 113 -15.14 16.51 5.15
C LEU A 113 -13.65 16.43 4.80
N LEU A 114 -13.26 16.82 3.58
CA LEU A 114 -11.87 16.82 3.14
C LEU A 114 -11.02 17.86 3.88
N GLU A 115 -11.57 19.02 4.19
CA GLU A 115 -10.91 20.05 5.01
C GLU A 115 -10.64 19.55 6.43
N ILE A 116 -11.60 18.84 7.05
CA ILE A 116 -11.43 18.23 8.39
C ILE A 116 -10.19 17.30 8.43
N LEU A 117 -9.93 16.54 7.36
CA LEU A 117 -8.76 15.66 7.29
C LEU A 117 -7.44 16.41 7.34
N ALA A 118 -7.39 17.63 6.78
CA ALA A 118 -6.20 18.46 6.71
C ALA A 118 -5.89 19.21 8.02
N LEU A 119 -6.88 19.43 8.88
CA LEU A 119 -6.73 20.21 10.12
C LEU A 119 -5.92 19.44 11.17
N GLU A 120 -4.86 20.03 11.70
CA GLU A 120 -3.99 19.39 12.70
C GLU A 120 -4.61 19.35 14.12
N ASN A 121 -5.45 20.33 14.45
CA ASN A 121 -6.10 20.45 15.76
C ASN A 121 -7.30 19.52 15.96
N ILE A 122 -7.75 18.82 14.92
CA ILE A 122 -8.87 17.88 15.01
C ILE A 122 -8.35 16.50 15.46
N LYS A 123 -9.07 15.92 16.43
CA LYS A 123 -8.80 14.57 16.95
C LYS A 123 -9.00 13.49 15.87
N GLU A 124 -8.29 12.40 16.02
CA GLU A 124 -8.33 11.25 15.11
C GLU A 124 -9.75 10.71 14.91
N GLU A 125 -10.56 10.67 15.99
CA GLU A 125 -11.94 10.17 15.94
C GLU A 125 -12.82 10.97 14.98
N GLY A 126 -12.70 12.31 15.00
CA GLY A 126 -13.42 13.18 14.06
C GLY A 126 -13.00 12.97 12.61
N LYS A 127 -11.71 12.79 12.37
CA LYS A 127 -11.18 12.49 11.03
C LYS A 127 -11.62 11.11 10.56
N LYS A 128 -11.64 10.10 11.43
CA LYS A 128 -12.13 8.76 11.13
C LYS A 128 -13.60 8.79 10.72
N GLU A 129 -14.45 9.52 11.45
CA GLU A 129 -15.84 9.68 11.07
C GLU A 129 -16.02 10.44 9.74
N SER A 130 -15.13 11.40 9.41
CA SER A 130 -15.13 12.03 8.08
C SER A 130 -14.81 11.04 6.98
N ILE A 131 -13.85 10.11 7.19
CA ILE A 131 -13.55 9.03 6.25
C ILE A 131 -14.76 8.11 6.04
N ARG A 132 -15.43 7.72 7.13
CA ARG A 132 -16.64 6.87 7.05
C ARG A 132 -17.76 7.54 6.25
N LEU A 133 -17.97 8.84 6.43
CA LEU A 133 -18.94 9.58 5.63
C LEU A 133 -18.54 9.63 4.16
N LEU A 134 -17.27 9.85 3.86
CA LEU A 134 -16.77 9.81 2.49
C LEU A 134 -16.94 8.41 1.86
N GLN A 135 -16.81 7.32 2.64
CA GLN A 135 -17.10 5.96 2.18
C GLN A 135 -18.59 5.79 1.84
N VAL A 136 -19.50 6.25 2.71
CA VAL A 136 -20.95 6.22 2.45
C VAL A 136 -21.28 6.98 1.17
N ILE A 137 -20.72 8.17 0.98
CA ILE A 137 -20.90 8.99 -0.22
C ILE A 137 -20.35 8.26 -1.45
N ALA A 138 -19.13 7.72 -1.40
CA ALA A 138 -18.51 7.00 -2.51
C ALA A 138 -19.31 5.75 -2.92
N ASN A 139 -19.84 5.01 -1.94
CA ASN A 139 -20.61 3.79 -2.15
C ASN A 139 -22.02 4.06 -2.70
N SER A 140 -22.51 5.29 -2.62
CA SER A 140 -23.81 5.70 -3.18
C SER A 140 -23.81 5.82 -4.70
N GLY A 141 -22.64 5.74 -5.37
CA GLY A 141 -22.56 5.64 -6.81
C GLY A 141 -21.36 6.35 -7.45
N ARG A 142 -21.13 6.03 -8.72
CA ARG A 142 -19.98 6.53 -9.50
C ARG A 142 -19.83 8.06 -9.47
N LYS A 143 -20.93 8.80 -9.69
CA LYS A 143 -20.89 10.28 -9.73
C LYS A 143 -20.36 10.89 -8.44
N TYR A 144 -20.56 10.23 -7.31
CA TYR A 144 -20.09 10.69 -6.02
C TYR A 144 -18.61 10.39 -5.80
N LYS A 145 -18.11 9.26 -6.32
CA LYS A 145 -16.68 8.97 -6.39
C LYS A 145 -15.94 10.02 -7.22
N GLU A 146 -16.51 10.37 -8.37
CA GLU A 146 -15.98 11.42 -9.24
C GLU A 146 -15.95 12.78 -8.51
N LEU A 147 -17.02 13.14 -7.79
CA LEU A 147 -17.10 14.39 -7.02
C LEU A 147 -16.01 14.47 -5.94
N ILE A 148 -15.77 13.37 -5.20
CA ILE A 148 -14.69 13.31 -4.18
C ILE A 148 -13.33 13.56 -4.85
N CYS A 149 -13.07 12.94 -6.00
CA CYS A 149 -11.81 13.09 -6.72
C CYS A 149 -11.65 14.51 -7.31
N GLU A 150 -12.71 15.11 -7.85
CA GLU A 150 -12.72 16.49 -8.36
C GLU A 150 -12.39 17.52 -7.29
N SER A 151 -12.78 17.27 -6.05
CA SER A 151 -12.54 18.14 -4.90
C SER A 151 -11.15 17.99 -4.29
N TYR A 152 -10.15 17.51 -5.02
CA TYR A 152 -8.80 17.19 -4.53
C TYR A 152 -8.78 16.08 -3.46
N GLY A 153 -9.84 15.27 -3.36
CA GLY A 153 -10.02 14.27 -2.32
C GLY A 153 -8.93 13.23 -2.30
N VAL A 154 -8.45 12.76 -3.46
CA VAL A 154 -7.36 11.77 -3.54
C VAL A 154 -6.13 12.23 -2.77
N ARG A 155 -5.73 13.48 -2.94
CA ARG A 155 -4.58 14.05 -2.25
C ARG A 155 -4.82 14.18 -0.74
N SER A 156 -5.94 14.75 -0.33
CA SER A 156 -6.28 14.96 1.08
C SER A 156 -6.38 13.63 1.84
N ILE A 157 -7.01 12.62 1.24
CA ILE A 157 -7.15 11.28 1.80
C ILE A 157 -5.78 10.59 1.90
N ALA A 158 -4.94 10.70 0.86
CA ALA A 158 -3.60 10.12 0.84
C ALA A 158 -2.68 10.78 1.90
N GLU A 159 -2.68 12.10 1.99
CA GLU A 159 -1.91 12.82 3.02
C GLU A 159 -2.37 12.45 4.43
N PHE A 160 -3.67 12.25 4.64
CA PHE A 160 -4.19 11.79 5.92
C PHE A 160 -3.75 10.36 6.24
N LEU A 161 -3.79 9.43 5.29
CA LEU A 161 -3.26 8.07 5.45
C LEU A 161 -1.81 8.07 5.94
N ALA A 162 -0.97 8.90 5.33
CA ALA A 162 0.45 9.00 5.69
C ALA A 162 0.70 9.59 7.09
N LYS A 163 -0.19 10.45 7.58
CA LYS A 163 -0.06 11.17 8.87
C LYS A 163 -0.77 10.49 10.04
N SER A 164 -1.80 9.69 9.77
CA SER A 164 -2.57 8.97 10.81
C SER A 164 -1.67 8.03 11.60
N LYS A 165 -1.91 7.96 12.92
CA LYS A 165 -1.18 7.09 13.84
C LYS A 165 -1.98 5.87 14.27
N SER A 166 -3.27 5.82 13.95
CA SER A 166 -4.16 4.72 14.26
C SER A 166 -4.24 3.75 13.09
N GLU A 167 -3.79 2.51 13.28
CA GLU A 167 -3.85 1.47 12.24
C GLU A 167 -5.31 1.22 11.79
N GLU A 168 -6.26 1.20 12.73
CA GLU A 168 -7.68 1.07 12.41
C GLU A 168 -8.18 2.19 11.50
N THR A 169 -7.75 3.44 11.76
CA THR A 169 -8.09 4.57 10.90
C THR A 169 -7.44 4.45 9.53
N GLN A 170 -6.19 3.99 9.46
CA GLN A 170 -5.49 3.77 8.20
C GLN A 170 -6.17 2.69 7.34
N GLU A 171 -6.70 1.64 7.96
CA GLU A 171 -7.48 0.60 7.27
C GLU A 171 -8.81 1.15 6.71
N GLU A 172 -9.50 2.00 7.46
CA GLU A 172 -10.69 2.71 6.95
C GLU A 172 -10.35 3.59 5.74
N VAL A 173 -9.22 4.29 5.77
CA VAL A 173 -8.76 5.09 4.64
C VAL A 173 -8.43 4.23 3.42
N GLN A 174 -7.82 3.06 3.63
CA GLN A 174 -7.57 2.09 2.55
C GLN A 174 -8.86 1.67 1.86
N VAL A 175 -9.90 1.32 2.63
CA VAL A 175 -11.21 0.94 2.09
C VAL A 175 -11.78 2.04 1.20
N LEU A 176 -11.65 3.30 1.61
CA LEU A 176 -12.08 4.44 0.79
C LEU A 176 -11.27 4.56 -0.50
N LEU A 177 -9.93 4.51 -0.44
CA LEU A 177 -9.07 4.59 -1.62
C LEU A 177 -9.33 3.46 -2.60
N ASP A 178 -9.53 2.23 -2.10
CA ASP A 178 -9.89 1.08 -2.91
C ASP A 178 -11.24 1.28 -3.60
N SER A 179 -12.25 1.78 -2.88
CA SER A 179 -13.54 2.15 -3.46
C SER A 179 -13.42 3.22 -4.56
N LEU A 180 -12.52 4.20 -4.40
CA LEU A 180 -12.31 5.26 -5.39
C LEU A 180 -11.63 4.78 -6.68
N VAL A 181 -10.90 3.67 -6.65
CA VAL A 181 -10.35 3.02 -7.84
C VAL A 181 -11.44 2.27 -8.61
N HIS A 182 -12.29 1.53 -7.87
CA HIS A 182 -13.30 0.68 -8.46
C HIS A 182 -14.46 1.47 -9.07
N GLY A 183 -14.79 1.18 -10.34
CA GLY A 183 -15.94 1.78 -11.03
C GLY A 183 -15.82 3.30 -11.26
N ASN A 184 -14.61 3.84 -11.32
CA ASN A 184 -14.32 5.25 -11.49
C ASN A 184 -13.30 5.51 -12.62
N PRO A 185 -13.62 5.16 -13.88
CA PRO A 185 -12.67 5.23 -14.99
C PRO A 185 -12.12 6.64 -15.26
N LYS A 186 -12.84 7.70 -14.87
CA LYS A 186 -12.38 9.08 -15.03
C LYS A 186 -11.18 9.42 -14.13
N TYR A 187 -11.15 8.89 -12.90
CA TYR A 187 -10.16 9.25 -11.88
C TYR A 187 -9.29 8.10 -11.37
N GLN A 188 -9.51 6.85 -11.82
CA GLN A 188 -8.72 5.69 -11.39
C GLN A 188 -7.20 5.90 -11.55
N ASN A 189 -6.77 6.55 -12.64
CA ASN A 189 -5.36 6.89 -12.86
C ASN A 189 -4.84 7.94 -11.87
N GLN A 190 -5.69 8.87 -11.43
CA GLN A 190 -5.31 9.85 -10.42
C GLN A 190 -5.14 9.20 -9.04
N VAL A 191 -6.04 8.27 -8.68
CA VAL A 191 -5.93 7.49 -7.45
C VAL A 191 -4.68 6.63 -7.48
N TYR A 192 -4.41 5.95 -8.59
CA TYR A 192 -3.20 5.15 -8.80
C TYR A 192 -1.91 5.98 -8.59
N LYS A 193 -1.82 7.16 -9.20
CA LYS A 193 -0.69 8.08 -9.00
C LYS A 193 -0.58 8.57 -7.56
N GLY A 194 -1.70 8.85 -6.91
CA GLY A 194 -1.75 9.22 -5.49
C GLY A 194 -1.19 8.14 -4.57
N LEU A 195 -1.52 6.87 -4.84
CA LEU A 195 -0.99 5.71 -4.12
C LEU A 195 0.53 5.54 -4.31
N ILE A 196 1.03 5.73 -5.54
CA ILE A 196 2.48 5.72 -5.80
C ILE A 196 3.19 6.81 -5.00
N ALA A 197 2.60 8.01 -4.95
CA ALA A 197 3.16 9.14 -4.21
C ALA A 197 3.20 8.92 -2.68
N LEU A 198 2.41 7.98 -2.15
CA LEU A 198 2.42 7.59 -0.74
C LEU A 198 3.59 6.66 -0.35
N LEU A 199 4.15 5.91 -1.28
CA LEU A 199 5.17 4.89 -0.99
C LEU A 199 6.39 5.43 -0.21
N PRO A 200 6.88 6.67 -0.42
CA PRO A 200 7.97 7.23 0.38
C PRO A 200 7.57 7.76 1.77
N CYS A 201 6.33 7.58 2.23
CA CYS A 201 5.90 8.06 3.55
C CYS A 201 6.63 7.33 4.69
N ALA A 202 6.61 7.94 5.89
CA ALA A 202 7.30 7.40 7.06
C ALA A 202 6.50 6.33 7.83
N SER A 203 5.21 6.14 7.54
CA SER A 203 4.36 5.16 8.22
C SER A 203 4.44 3.80 7.53
N PRO A 204 4.96 2.75 8.20
CA PRO A 204 5.04 1.42 7.62
C PRO A 204 3.67 0.84 7.27
N LYS A 205 2.68 1.03 8.15
CA LYS A 205 1.32 0.56 7.91
C LYS A 205 0.70 1.24 6.69
N ALA A 206 0.88 2.57 6.53
CA ALA A 206 0.41 3.28 5.35
C ALA A 206 1.12 2.81 4.07
N GLN A 207 2.42 2.50 4.12
CA GLN A 207 3.15 1.90 3.00
C GLN A 207 2.57 0.53 2.62
N GLN A 208 2.37 -0.34 3.61
CA GLN A 208 1.78 -1.67 3.41
C GLN A 208 0.41 -1.57 2.74
N LEU A 209 -0.50 -0.78 3.30
CA LEU A 209 -1.85 -0.59 2.78
C LEU A 209 -1.86 0.01 1.37
N SER A 210 -0.96 0.97 1.09
CA SER A 210 -0.80 1.55 -0.24
C SER A 210 -0.31 0.55 -1.27
N LEU A 211 0.62 -0.33 -0.91
CA LEU A 211 1.11 -1.41 -1.79
C LEU A 211 0.00 -2.41 -2.12
N GLN A 212 -0.80 -2.81 -1.13
CA GLN A 212 -1.95 -3.69 -1.32
C GLN A 212 -2.97 -3.07 -2.28
N THR A 213 -3.35 -1.80 -2.05
CA THR A 213 -4.29 -1.09 -2.93
C THR A 213 -3.71 -0.85 -4.32
N LEU A 214 -2.39 -0.64 -4.45
CA LEU A 214 -1.71 -0.52 -5.75
C LEU A 214 -1.81 -1.80 -6.57
N ARG A 215 -1.74 -2.99 -5.96
CA ARG A 215 -1.91 -4.25 -6.67
C ARG A 215 -3.32 -4.36 -7.28
N THR A 216 -4.35 -4.03 -6.50
CA THR A 216 -5.72 -3.97 -6.99
C THR A 216 -5.88 -2.90 -8.09
N ALA A 217 -5.37 -1.69 -7.83
CA ALA A 217 -5.44 -0.59 -8.78
C ALA A 217 -4.73 -0.90 -10.11
N GLN A 218 -3.57 -1.59 -10.07
CA GLN A 218 -2.81 -1.99 -11.25
C GLN A 218 -3.64 -2.89 -12.17
N SER A 219 -4.36 -3.85 -11.61
CA SER A 219 -5.22 -4.76 -12.39
C SER A 219 -6.40 -4.03 -13.06
N ILE A 220 -6.92 -2.98 -12.42
CA ILE A 220 -8.06 -2.19 -12.92
C ILE A 220 -7.60 -1.18 -13.98
N VAL A 221 -6.50 -0.49 -13.71
CA VAL A 221 -5.95 0.54 -14.61
C VAL A 221 -5.36 -0.09 -15.88
N GLY A 222 -4.73 -1.26 -15.75
CA GLY A 222 -4.15 -2.02 -16.88
C GLY A 222 -2.92 -1.39 -17.52
N THR A 223 -2.51 -0.19 -17.09
CA THR A 223 -1.31 0.52 -17.56
C THR A 223 -0.46 0.94 -16.38
N THR A 224 0.84 1.15 -16.59
CA THR A 224 1.75 1.56 -15.52
C THR A 224 2.14 3.03 -15.63
N HIS A 225 2.54 3.60 -14.50
CA HIS A 225 3.20 4.90 -14.47
C HIS A 225 4.70 4.69 -14.18
N PRO A 226 5.63 5.26 -14.98
CA PRO A 226 7.07 5.00 -14.84
C PRO A 226 7.63 5.20 -13.43
N SER A 227 7.10 6.17 -12.67
CA SER A 227 7.55 6.44 -11.30
C SER A 227 7.31 5.29 -10.31
N ILE A 228 6.51 4.27 -10.66
CA ILE A 228 6.25 3.15 -9.77
C ILE A 228 7.53 2.33 -9.53
N VAL A 229 8.39 2.20 -10.55
CA VAL A 229 9.62 1.41 -10.45
C VAL A 229 10.53 1.96 -9.36
N ASP A 230 10.88 3.24 -9.44
CA ASP A 230 11.79 3.86 -8.47
C ASP A 230 11.23 3.83 -7.04
N ASN A 231 9.92 4.09 -6.89
CA ASN A 231 9.29 4.10 -5.58
C ASN A 231 9.21 2.71 -4.95
N VAL A 232 8.82 1.68 -5.71
CA VAL A 232 8.76 0.30 -5.22
C VAL A 232 10.16 -0.22 -4.86
N LEU A 233 11.17 0.04 -5.72
CA LEU A 233 12.55 -0.34 -5.42
C LEU A 233 13.08 0.34 -4.16
N LYS A 234 12.73 1.62 -3.94
CA LYS A 234 13.13 2.35 -2.75
C LYS A 234 12.50 1.78 -1.47
N VAL A 235 11.24 1.33 -1.53
CA VAL A 235 10.55 0.72 -0.38
C VAL A 235 11.25 -0.55 0.09
N LEU A 236 11.98 -1.27 -0.76
CA LEU A 236 12.74 -2.46 -0.35
C LEU A 236 13.82 -2.19 0.71
N SER A 237 14.20 -0.93 0.95
CA SER A 237 15.14 -0.54 2.01
C SER A 237 14.54 -0.52 3.42
N THR A 238 13.25 -0.82 3.58
CA THR A 238 12.56 -0.84 4.87
C THR A 238 12.98 -2.03 5.75
N MET A 239 12.93 -1.84 7.07
CA MET A 239 13.12 -2.93 8.06
C MET A 239 11.81 -3.73 8.32
N HIS A 240 10.68 -3.25 7.85
CA HIS A 240 9.37 -3.86 8.08
C HIS A 240 9.10 -4.96 7.06
N LEU A 241 9.08 -6.20 7.52
CA LEU A 241 8.94 -7.40 6.67
C LEU A 241 7.61 -7.43 5.92
N GLU A 242 6.54 -6.96 6.53
CA GLU A 242 5.22 -6.87 5.92
C GLU A 242 5.23 -5.93 4.71
N VAL A 243 5.92 -4.81 4.83
CA VAL A 243 6.07 -3.84 3.73
C VAL A 243 6.95 -4.40 2.61
N GLN A 244 8.07 -5.06 2.95
CA GLN A 244 8.91 -5.74 1.96
C GLN A 244 8.14 -6.84 1.23
N TYR A 245 7.33 -7.62 1.96
CA TYR A 245 6.50 -8.67 1.37
C TYR A 245 5.54 -8.10 0.33
N GLU A 246 4.76 -7.07 0.69
CA GLU A 246 3.81 -6.45 -0.25
C GLU A 246 4.51 -5.78 -1.43
N ALA A 247 5.70 -5.20 -1.22
CA ALA A 247 6.49 -4.64 -2.31
C ALA A 247 6.95 -5.73 -3.30
N ILE A 248 7.39 -6.90 -2.81
CA ILE A 248 7.76 -8.04 -3.65
C ILE A 248 6.53 -8.60 -4.38
N GLU A 249 5.38 -8.70 -3.70
CA GLU A 249 4.14 -9.12 -4.36
C GLU A 249 3.72 -8.16 -5.49
N LEU A 250 3.86 -6.84 -5.28
CA LEU A 250 3.62 -5.86 -6.34
C LEU A 250 4.64 -6.00 -7.49
N ILE A 251 5.91 -6.24 -7.19
CA ILE A 251 6.96 -6.50 -8.19
C ILE A 251 6.58 -7.71 -9.07
N LYS A 252 6.07 -8.79 -8.46
CA LYS A 252 5.59 -9.99 -9.19
C LYS A 252 4.46 -9.69 -10.16
N ASP A 253 3.62 -8.71 -9.86
CA ASP A 253 2.54 -8.29 -10.74
C ASP A 253 3.06 -7.35 -11.84
N LEU A 254 3.96 -6.42 -11.50
CA LEU A 254 4.52 -5.42 -12.42
C LEU A 254 5.38 -5.99 -13.54
N VAL A 255 5.99 -7.16 -13.39
CA VAL A 255 6.76 -7.81 -14.46
C VAL A 255 5.91 -8.22 -15.68
N ASN A 256 4.60 -8.22 -15.56
CA ASN A 256 3.68 -8.48 -16.67
C ASN A 256 3.33 -7.21 -17.49
N TYR A 257 3.92 -6.07 -17.17
CA TYR A 257 3.64 -4.77 -17.79
C TYR A 257 4.90 -4.19 -18.44
N ASP A 258 4.72 -3.09 -19.15
CA ASP A 258 5.75 -2.37 -19.90
C ASP A 258 6.95 -1.86 -19.07
N VAL A 259 6.80 -1.77 -17.74
CA VAL A 259 7.88 -1.40 -16.81
C VAL A 259 8.83 -2.54 -16.47
N CYS A 260 8.58 -3.78 -16.95
CA CYS A 260 9.37 -4.96 -16.64
C CYS A 260 10.88 -4.76 -16.90
N PRO A 261 11.34 -4.29 -18.06
CA PRO A 261 12.79 -4.14 -18.31
C PRO A 261 13.46 -3.15 -17.35
N ALA A 262 12.77 -2.05 -17.00
CA ALA A 262 13.27 -1.06 -16.06
C ALA A 262 13.34 -1.64 -14.63
N LEU A 263 12.33 -2.42 -14.26
CA LEU A 263 12.24 -3.07 -12.95
C LEU A 263 13.35 -4.12 -12.77
N LEU A 264 13.57 -5.01 -13.76
CA LEU A 264 14.64 -6.01 -13.72
C LEU A 264 16.02 -5.36 -13.65
N LYS A 265 16.25 -4.33 -14.48
CA LYS A 265 17.50 -3.56 -14.45
C LYS A 265 17.72 -2.90 -13.07
N GLY A 266 16.68 -2.32 -12.49
CA GLY A 266 16.73 -1.72 -11.16
C GLY A 266 17.05 -2.74 -10.07
N LEU A 267 16.38 -3.90 -10.05
CA LEU A 267 16.65 -4.98 -9.10
C LEU A 267 18.10 -5.48 -9.17
N VAL A 268 18.61 -5.73 -10.38
CA VAL A 268 20.00 -6.18 -10.56
C VAL A 268 21.00 -5.10 -10.12
N ALA A 269 20.72 -3.83 -10.38
CA ALA A 269 21.56 -2.72 -9.94
C ALA A 269 21.67 -2.61 -8.42
N LEU A 270 20.61 -2.94 -7.68
CA LEU A 270 20.60 -2.93 -6.21
C LEU A 270 21.50 -3.99 -5.57
N LEU A 271 21.91 -5.02 -6.31
CA LEU A 271 22.83 -6.05 -5.81
C LEU A 271 24.25 -5.53 -5.61
N ILE A 272 24.65 -4.47 -6.34
CA ILE A 272 25.95 -3.80 -6.20
C ILE A 272 25.68 -2.35 -5.80
N PRO A 273 25.50 -2.07 -4.51
CA PRO A 273 25.19 -0.71 -4.07
C PRO A 273 26.38 0.23 -4.32
N SER A 274 26.08 1.36 -4.91
CA SER A 274 27.02 2.45 -5.08
C SER A 274 26.96 3.33 -3.82
N PHE A 275 27.93 3.27 -2.96
CA PHE A 275 28.08 4.18 -1.83
C PHE A 275 28.51 5.56 -2.37
N LYS A 276 27.55 6.43 -2.61
CA LYS A 276 27.89 7.85 -2.79
C LYS A 276 28.40 8.35 -1.44
N GLU A 277 29.62 8.86 -1.42
CA GLU A 277 30.22 9.48 -0.24
C GLU A 277 29.24 10.55 0.31
N THR A 278 28.53 10.21 1.38
CA THR A 278 27.69 11.15 2.14
C THR A 278 28.59 11.98 3.08
N SER A 279 29.69 12.51 2.55
CA SER A 279 30.72 13.22 3.31
C SER A 279 30.38 14.68 3.65
N LYS A 280 29.12 15.13 3.55
CA LYS A 280 28.82 16.56 3.75
C LYS A 280 27.84 16.95 4.84
N LEU A 281 27.30 16.05 5.65
CA LEU A 281 26.39 16.41 6.76
C LEU A 281 26.52 15.44 7.94
N GLN A 282 27.64 15.53 8.68
CA GLN A 282 27.71 14.95 10.02
C GLN A 282 28.04 16.01 11.06
N PRO A 283 27.18 16.20 12.09
CA PRO A 283 27.61 16.90 13.29
C PRO A 283 28.62 16.03 14.05
N LYS A 284 29.78 16.59 14.36
CA LYS A 284 30.93 16.00 15.08
C LYS A 284 30.61 15.72 16.55
N ILE A 285 29.64 14.89 16.93
CA ILE A 285 29.26 14.73 18.34
C ILE A 285 29.27 13.28 18.86
N LEU A 286 29.69 12.27 18.10
CA LEU A 286 29.84 10.90 18.67
C LEU A 286 31.11 10.22 18.17
N ASN A 287 31.94 9.82 19.11
CA ASN A 287 33.34 9.33 18.92
C ASN A 287 33.43 7.87 18.42
N ASP A 288 32.39 7.24 17.91
CA ASP A 288 32.48 5.87 17.39
C ASP A 288 32.07 5.84 15.91
N SER A 289 33.07 6.07 15.06
CA SER A 289 32.86 6.19 13.60
C SER A 289 32.42 4.88 12.94
N SER A 290 32.72 3.72 13.53
CA SER A 290 32.42 2.41 12.98
C SER A 290 30.90 2.06 13.10
N VAL A 291 30.28 2.33 14.25
CA VAL A 291 28.87 2.07 14.50
C VAL A 291 27.99 3.01 13.68
N LEU A 292 28.42 4.28 13.53
CA LEU A 292 27.71 5.27 12.71
C LEU A 292 27.75 4.93 11.21
N GLN A 293 28.84 4.38 10.71
CA GLN A 293 28.94 3.94 9.31
C GLN A 293 28.09 2.71 9.05
N LEU A 294 28.07 1.72 9.94
CA LEU A 294 27.22 0.53 9.82
C LEU A 294 25.73 0.88 9.81
N THR A 295 25.29 1.77 10.69
CA THR A 295 23.89 2.20 10.73
C THR A 295 23.47 3.04 9.51
N ALA A 296 24.38 3.83 8.95
CA ALA A 296 24.11 4.62 7.75
C ALA A 296 23.96 3.74 6.50
N HIS A 297 24.62 2.59 6.44
CA HIS A 297 24.57 1.66 5.30
C HIS A 297 23.44 0.62 5.41
N LEU A 298 22.86 0.44 6.60
CA LEU A 298 21.84 -0.60 6.83
C LEU A 298 20.66 -0.56 5.83
N PRO A 299 20.04 0.59 5.48
CA PRO A 299 18.96 0.61 4.51
C PRO A 299 19.39 0.10 3.12
N VAL A 300 20.62 0.36 2.73
CA VAL A 300 21.19 -0.10 1.45
C VAL A 300 21.38 -1.61 1.44
N PHE A 301 21.85 -2.19 2.56
CA PHE A 301 22.00 -3.62 2.69
C PHE A 301 20.67 -4.36 2.78
N LEU A 302 19.67 -3.78 3.47
CA LEU A 302 18.30 -4.32 3.48
C LEU A 302 17.72 -4.36 2.06
N GLN A 303 17.94 -3.29 1.29
CA GLN A 303 17.51 -3.21 -0.10
C GLN A 303 18.22 -4.24 -0.97
N GLN A 304 19.53 -4.45 -0.79
CA GLN A 304 20.32 -5.48 -1.46
C GLN A 304 19.76 -6.88 -1.21
N ALA A 305 19.50 -7.22 0.07
CA ALA A 305 18.94 -8.52 0.46
C ALA A 305 17.54 -8.74 -0.13
N ALA A 306 16.66 -7.72 -0.05
CA ALA A 306 15.31 -7.78 -0.58
C ALA A 306 15.30 -7.89 -2.12
N ALA A 307 16.21 -7.19 -2.80
CA ALA A 307 16.39 -7.30 -4.25
C ALA A 307 16.85 -8.70 -4.65
N ALA A 308 17.83 -9.29 -3.94
CA ALA A 308 18.27 -10.66 -4.18
C ALA A 308 17.11 -11.66 -4.02
N LYS A 309 16.32 -11.52 -2.95
CA LYS A 309 15.11 -12.34 -2.71
C LYS A 309 14.08 -12.19 -3.86
N ALA A 310 13.79 -10.97 -4.27
CA ALA A 310 12.86 -10.69 -5.37
C ALA A 310 13.32 -11.33 -6.70
N ILE A 311 14.59 -11.20 -7.04
CA ILE A 311 15.20 -11.81 -8.23
C ILE A 311 15.03 -13.34 -8.19
N GLY A 312 15.30 -13.98 -7.05
CA GLY A 312 15.12 -15.43 -6.88
C GLY A 312 13.66 -15.86 -7.10
N ILE A 313 12.71 -15.15 -6.55
CA ILE A 313 11.28 -15.41 -6.70
C ILE A 313 10.87 -15.26 -8.19
N LEU A 314 11.33 -14.22 -8.88
CA LEU A 314 11.02 -13.99 -10.29
C LEU A 314 11.64 -15.08 -11.18
N ALA A 315 12.89 -15.46 -10.95
CA ALA A 315 13.57 -16.51 -11.70
C ALA A 315 12.90 -17.88 -11.57
N LEU A 316 12.42 -18.22 -10.37
CA LEU A 316 11.65 -19.45 -10.12
C LEU A 316 10.29 -19.46 -10.85
N ARG A 317 9.67 -18.30 -10.99
CA ARG A 317 8.35 -18.17 -11.60
C ARG A 317 8.37 -18.25 -13.12
N ASN A 318 9.42 -17.71 -13.74
CA ASN A 318 9.49 -17.58 -15.19
C ASN A 318 10.96 -17.62 -15.65
N THR A 319 11.31 -18.65 -16.40
CA THR A 319 12.64 -18.83 -16.98
C THR A 319 13.02 -17.73 -17.97
N SER A 320 12.06 -17.16 -18.70
CA SER A 320 12.33 -16.03 -19.60
C SER A 320 12.82 -14.78 -18.83
N LEU A 321 12.23 -14.50 -17.65
CA LEU A 321 12.72 -13.41 -16.77
C LEU A 321 14.13 -13.73 -16.24
N ALA A 322 14.42 -15.00 -15.94
CA ALA A 322 15.75 -15.42 -15.53
C ALA A 322 16.77 -15.19 -16.65
N GLU A 323 16.45 -15.53 -17.90
CA GLU A 323 17.28 -15.27 -19.07
C GLU A 323 17.55 -13.78 -19.29
N GLU A 324 16.51 -12.93 -19.21
CA GLU A 324 16.69 -11.48 -19.28
C GLU A 324 17.64 -10.96 -18.20
N MET A 325 17.51 -11.47 -16.96
CA MET A 325 18.41 -11.09 -15.85
C MET A 325 19.84 -11.56 -16.07
N LEU A 326 20.08 -12.70 -16.77
CA LEU A 326 21.43 -13.12 -17.17
C LEU A 326 22.08 -12.10 -18.11
N HIS A 327 21.33 -11.54 -19.07
CA HIS A 327 21.82 -10.47 -19.95
C HIS A 327 22.14 -9.17 -19.15
N LEU A 328 21.49 -8.93 -18.02
CA LEU A 328 21.78 -7.83 -17.09
C LEU A 328 22.95 -8.13 -16.14
N ARG A 329 23.67 -9.26 -16.32
CA ARG A 329 24.79 -9.69 -15.50
C ARG A 329 24.43 -10.02 -14.04
N VAL A 330 23.24 -10.55 -13.81
CA VAL A 330 22.75 -10.90 -12.45
C VAL A 330 23.70 -11.83 -11.70
N VAL A 331 24.34 -12.81 -12.37
CA VAL A 331 25.29 -13.75 -11.75
C VAL A 331 26.50 -13.02 -11.15
N HIS A 332 27.07 -12.07 -11.91
CA HIS A 332 28.15 -11.22 -11.41
C HIS A 332 27.73 -10.45 -10.17
N SER A 333 26.52 -9.85 -10.22
CA SER A 333 26.01 -9.02 -9.12
C SER A 333 25.65 -9.85 -7.89
N LEU A 334 25.13 -11.07 -8.05
CA LEU A 334 24.86 -12.00 -6.94
C LEU A 334 26.16 -12.47 -6.25
N LEU A 335 27.19 -12.82 -7.03
CA LEU A 335 28.49 -13.16 -6.46
C LEU A 335 29.08 -11.99 -5.67
N ALA A 336 28.96 -10.76 -6.19
CA ALA A 336 29.42 -9.58 -5.47
C ALA A 336 28.62 -9.37 -4.16
N ALA A 337 27.32 -9.58 -4.16
CA ALA A 337 26.49 -9.49 -2.95
C ALA A 337 26.81 -10.58 -1.92
N MET A 338 27.23 -11.78 -2.37
CA MET A 338 27.72 -12.84 -1.47
C MET A 338 29.04 -12.45 -0.79
N GLY A 339 29.85 -11.59 -1.41
CA GLY A 339 31.06 -11.02 -0.83
C GLY A 339 30.81 -9.91 0.21
N ASN A 340 29.57 -9.48 0.44
CA ASN A 340 29.25 -8.43 1.41
C ASN A 340 29.24 -8.96 2.84
N THR A 341 30.41 -8.96 3.50
CA THR A 341 30.58 -9.44 4.88
C THR A 341 29.90 -8.57 5.94
N ASP A 342 29.53 -7.33 5.60
CA ASP A 342 28.87 -6.40 6.52
C ASP A 342 27.39 -6.73 6.77
N HIS A 343 26.78 -7.58 5.91
CA HIS A 343 25.37 -7.93 6.04
C HIS A 343 25.08 -9.39 5.65
N SER A 344 25.00 -10.25 6.64
CA SER A 344 24.79 -11.69 6.49
C SER A 344 23.54 -12.08 5.71
N ASN A 345 22.45 -11.31 5.88
CA ASN A 345 21.22 -11.58 5.14
C ASN A 345 21.37 -11.28 3.62
N SER A 346 22.14 -10.27 3.24
CA SER A 346 22.48 -10.05 1.81
C SER A 346 23.24 -11.23 1.24
N GLN A 347 24.25 -11.75 1.95
CA GLN A 347 25.02 -12.92 1.56
C GLN A 347 24.10 -14.15 1.41
N ARG A 348 23.24 -14.39 2.40
CA ARG A 348 22.28 -15.51 2.41
C ARG A 348 21.33 -15.45 1.22
N GLN A 349 20.63 -14.32 1.02
CA GLN A 349 19.66 -14.19 -0.05
C GLN A 349 20.32 -14.27 -1.45
N ALA A 350 21.50 -13.67 -1.61
CA ALA A 350 22.26 -13.75 -2.86
C ALA A 350 22.71 -15.20 -3.15
N SER A 351 23.18 -15.93 -2.14
CA SER A 351 23.60 -17.33 -2.27
C SER A 351 22.42 -18.24 -2.65
N LEU A 352 21.28 -18.12 -1.96
CA LEU A 352 20.05 -18.87 -2.29
C LEU A 352 19.60 -18.60 -3.71
N THR A 353 19.56 -17.34 -4.12
CA THR A 353 19.15 -16.93 -5.46
C THR A 353 20.12 -17.42 -6.53
N LEU A 354 21.44 -17.32 -6.29
CA LEU A 354 22.43 -17.83 -7.22
C LEU A 354 22.31 -19.34 -7.44
N LYS A 355 21.96 -20.10 -6.39
CA LYS A 355 21.73 -21.55 -6.48
C LYS A 355 20.63 -21.88 -7.51
N TYR A 356 19.56 -21.09 -7.58
CA TYR A 356 18.53 -21.30 -8.61
C TYR A 356 19.04 -21.07 -10.02
N PHE A 357 19.83 -20.02 -10.24
CA PHE A 357 20.43 -19.77 -11.55
C PHE A 357 21.40 -20.89 -11.96
N VAL A 358 22.19 -21.41 -11.02
CA VAL A 358 23.09 -22.57 -11.25
C VAL A 358 22.29 -23.82 -11.63
N GLN A 359 21.15 -24.05 -10.98
CA GLN A 359 20.30 -25.21 -11.29
C GLN A 359 19.55 -25.09 -12.63
N LEU A 360 19.19 -23.86 -13.01
CA LEU A 360 18.47 -23.60 -14.26
C LEU A 360 19.37 -23.59 -15.50
N PHE A 361 20.63 -23.14 -15.34
CA PHE A 361 21.50 -22.86 -16.47
C PHE A 361 22.90 -23.54 -16.31
N PRO A 362 23.19 -24.63 -17.03
CA PRO A 362 24.50 -25.32 -16.96
C PRO A 362 25.70 -24.41 -17.22
N VAL A 363 25.54 -23.42 -18.12
CA VAL A 363 26.58 -22.41 -18.41
C VAL A 363 26.88 -21.57 -17.16
N VAL A 364 25.86 -21.23 -16.38
CA VAL A 364 26.04 -20.50 -15.10
C VAL A 364 26.79 -21.36 -14.09
N GLU A 365 26.45 -22.66 -14.01
CA GLU A 365 27.11 -23.61 -13.10
C GLU A 365 28.62 -23.63 -13.37
N GLU A 366 29.04 -23.77 -14.61
CA GLU A 366 30.45 -23.80 -14.99
C GLU A 366 31.22 -22.53 -14.60
N HIS A 367 30.61 -21.36 -14.85
CA HIS A 367 31.23 -20.08 -14.53
C HIS A 367 31.31 -19.81 -13.04
N VAL A 368 30.25 -20.18 -12.28
CA VAL A 368 30.22 -20.03 -10.82
C VAL A 368 31.22 -20.97 -10.16
N ARG A 369 31.31 -22.24 -10.62
CA ARG A 369 32.29 -23.21 -10.12
C ARG A 369 33.73 -22.72 -10.35
N LYS A 370 34.04 -22.17 -11.51
CA LYS A 370 35.35 -21.58 -11.82
C LYS A 370 35.68 -20.36 -10.92
N SER A 371 34.66 -19.54 -10.63
CA SER A 371 34.84 -18.34 -9.84
C SER A 371 35.02 -18.62 -8.33
N MET A 372 34.28 -19.60 -7.79
CA MET A 372 34.36 -19.98 -6.37
C MET A 372 35.51 -20.92 -6.07
N GLY A 373 35.94 -21.73 -7.03
CA GLY A 373 36.81 -22.89 -6.81
C GLY A 373 36.00 -24.08 -6.24
N GLU A 374 36.60 -25.29 -6.35
CA GLU A 374 35.90 -26.56 -6.16
C GLU A 374 35.40 -26.74 -4.69
N GLU A 375 36.21 -26.35 -3.70
CA GLU A 375 35.86 -26.53 -2.29
C GLU A 375 34.71 -25.61 -1.84
N LEU A 376 34.78 -24.31 -2.18
CA LEU A 376 33.70 -23.38 -1.83
C LEU A 376 32.41 -23.69 -2.62
N TYR A 377 32.55 -24.13 -3.89
CA TYR A 377 31.39 -24.55 -4.70
C TYR A 377 30.65 -25.76 -4.11
N LYS A 378 31.35 -26.78 -3.60
CA LYS A 378 30.72 -27.93 -2.91
C LYS A 378 29.93 -27.48 -1.67
N LEU A 379 30.50 -26.59 -0.87
CA LEU A 379 29.81 -26.00 0.29
C LEU A 379 28.58 -25.19 -0.13
N PHE A 380 28.72 -24.36 -1.13
CA PHE A 380 27.61 -23.58 -1.72
C PHE A 380 26.48 -24.48 -2.20
N PHE A 381 26.81 -25.51 -2.97
CA PHE A 381 25.78 -26.40 -3.54
C PHE A 381 25.08 -27.24 -2.46
N SER A 382 25.80 -27.68 -1.42
CA SER A 382 25.22 -28.46 -0.32
C SER A 382 24.29 -27.61 0.57
N ASN A 383 24.74 -26.42 0.99
CA ASN A 383 23.96 -25.54 1.87
C ASN A 383 24.19 -24.07 1.55
N ALA A 384 23.49 -23.57 0.55
CA ALA A 384 23.58 -22.16 0.14
C ALA A 384 23.08 -21.19 1.23
N GLY A 385 22.10 -21.60 2.05
CA GLY A 385 21.52 -20.74 3.09
C GLY A 385 22.48 -20.38 4.21
N ASP A 386 23.41 -21.29 4.57
CA ASP A 386 24.36 -21.09 5.68
C ASP A 386 25.79 -20.87 5.19
N LEU A 387 25.99 -20.75 3.87
CA LEU A 387 27.30 -20.55 3.27
C LEU A 387 28.03 -19.33 3.84
N TYR A 388 27.29 -18.25 4.13
CA TYR A 388 27.84 -17.00 4.67
C TYR A 388 28.62 -17.19 5.98
N MET A 389 28.30 -18.22 6.78
CA MET A 389 29.02 -18.54 8.02
C MET A 389 30.42 -19.19 7.77
N LYS A 390 30.66 -19.63 6.54
CA LYS A 390 31.86 -20.40 6.17
C LYS A 390 32.76 -19.64 5.20
N ILE A 391 32.31 -18.50 4.69
CA ILE A 391 33.10 -17.62 3.81
C ILE A 391 34.09 -16.82 4.67
N ASP A 392 35.38 -16.99 4.39
CA ASP A 392 36.43 -16.14 4.99
C ASP A 392 36.55 -14.80 4.23
N SER A 393 37.35 -13.87 4.80
CA SER A 393 37.54 -12.54 4.20
C SER A 393 38.18 -12.57 2.82
N ILE A 394 39.09 -13.50 2.58
CA ILE A 394 39.77 -13.65 1.28
C ILE A 394 38.75 -14.15 0.21
N GLN A 395 37.96 -15.15 0.57
CA GLN A 395 36.90 -15.66 -0.30
C GLN A 395 35.86 -14.59 -0.59
N ALA A 396 35.47 -13.79 0.41
CA ALA A 396 34.55 -12.67 0.24
C ALA A 396 35.11 -11.63 -0.74
N ASP A 397 36.38 -11.27 -0.63
CA ASP A 397 37.04 -10.33 -1.55
C ASP A 397 37.11 -10.88 -2.98
N ILE A 398 37.39 -12.18 -3.14
CA ILE A 398 37.37 -12.85 -4.45
C ILE A 398 35.97 -12.81 -5.07
N LEU A 399 34.92 -13.08 -4.30
CA LEU A 399 33.53 -13.02 -4.75
C LEU A 399 33.13 -11.58 -5.10
N ALA A 400 33.48 -10.59 -4.30
CA ALA A 400 33.20 -9.19 -4.54
C ALA A 400 33.91 -8.66 -5.81
N ALA A 401 35.16 -9.09 -6.04
CA ALA A 401 35.98 -8.67 -7.17
C ALA A 401 35.78 -9.54 -8.44
N ASN A 402 34.82 -10.46 -8.43
CA ASN A 402 34.59 -11.39 -9.56
C ASN A 402 34.37 -10.66 -10.89
N LYS A 403 34.75 -11.31 -12.00
CA LYS A 403 34.56 -10.78 -13.37
C LYS A 403 33.66 -11.70 -14.21
N VAL A 404 32.77 -12.45 -13.58
CA VAL A 404 31.88 -13.40 -14.25
C VAL A 404 30.99 -12.67 -15.25
N ASN A 405 31.00 -13.18 -16.50
CA ASN A 405 30.15 -12.69 -17.58
C ASN A 405 29.68 -13.87 -18.42
N VAL A 406 28.48 -14.35 -18.16
CA VAL A 406 27.86 -15.48 -18.85
C VAL A 406 27.21 -15.09 -20.18
N THR A 407 27.03 -13.80 -20.45
CA THR A 407 26.29 -13.31 -21.64
C THR A 407 26.87 -13.80 -22.93
N LYS A 408 28.23 -13.80 -23.08
CA LYS A 408 28.90 -14.30 -24.26
C LYS A 408 28.71 -15.81 -24.51
N ALA A 409 28.63 -16.57 -23.41
CA ALA A 409 28.47 -18.02 -23.49
C ALA A 409 27.02 -18.40 -23.85
N LEU A 410 26.02 -17.61 -23.44
CA LEU A 410 24.64 -17.80 -23.86
C LEU A 410 24.46 -17.60 -25.35
N TYR A 411 25.05 -16.57 -25.97
CA TYR A 411 24.98 -16.37 -27.41
C TYR A 411 25.59 -17.53 -28.21
N LEU A 412 26.65 -18.17 -27.70
CA LEU A 412 27.25 -19.33 -28.33
C LEU A 412 26.42 -20.59 -28.21
N SER A 413 25.70 -20.78 -27.09
CA SER A 413 24.78 -21.91 -26.92
C SER A 413 23.55 -21.80 -27.81
N ASP A 414 22.99 -20.60 -27.96
CA ASP A 414 21.84 -20.35 -28.85
C ASP A 414 22.18 -20.59 -30.31
N LEU A 415 23.41 -20.24 -30.76
CA LEU A 415 23.92 -20.54 -32.09
C LEU A 415 24.13 -22.05 -32.33
N SER A 416 24.48 -22.81 -31.28
CA SER A 416 24.62 -24.26 -31.35
C SER A 416 23.27 -24.99 -31.35
N HIS A 417 22.26 -24.46 -30.66
CA HIS A 417 20.91 -25.04 -30.62
C HIS A 417 20.08 -24.70 -31.87
N SER A 418 20.33 -23.58 -32.53
CA SER A 418 19.68 -23.23 -33.80
C SER A 418 20.14 -24.15 -34.96
N ASN A 419 21.25 -24.88 -34.82
CA ASN A 419 21.72 -25.88 -35.77
C ASN A 419 21.27 -27.33 -35.47
N VAL A 420 20.53 -27.58 -34.34
CA VAL A 420 20.08 -28.91 -33.92
C VAL A 420 18.54 -28.98 -33.76
N SER A 421 17.80 -28.07 -34.38
CA SER A 421 16.34 -28.11 -34.39
C SER A 421 15.75 -29.05 -35.44
N PHE A 422 16.19 -30.32 -35.44
CA PHE A 422 15.46 -31.47 -36.00
C PHE A 422 15.69 -32.69 -35.09
N TYR A 423 14.57 -33.24 -34.61
CA TYR A 423 14.43 -34.42 -33.74
C TYR A 423 14.55 -34.16 -32.22
N PHE A 424 13.43 -34.04 -31.51
CA PHE A 424 12.88 -35.02 -30.59
C PHE A 424 11.60 -34.50 -29.94
N GLY A 425 10.66 -35.41 -29.82
CA GLY A 425 9.29 -35.20 -29.45
C GLY A 425 9.00 -35.05 -27.93
N HIS A 426 7.77 -34.76 -27.69
CA HIS A 426 7.06 -34.55 -26.44
C HIS A 426 7.39 -35.52 -25.29
N GLY A 427 7.61 -34.94 -24.12
CA GLY A 427 7.48 -35.65 -22.84
C GLY A 427 7.01 -34.66 -21.75
N ASN A 428 5.72 -34.74 -21.42
CA ASN A 428 5.10 -34.07 -20.26
C ASN A 428 5.77 -34.52 -18.96
N GLN A 429 6.24 -33.57 -18.17
CA GLN A 429 6.38 -33.76 -16.72
C GLN A 429 5.94 -32.48 -15.99
N ASP A 430 4.93 -32.64 -15.14
CA ASP A 430 4.35 -31.60 -14.29
C ASP A 430 5.35 -31.07 -13.25
N PRO A 431 5.42 -29.75 -13.01
CA PRO A 431 6.22 -29.16 -11.94
C PRO A 431 5.41 -29.11 -10.64
N VAL A 432 5.35 -30.18 -9.89
CA VAL A 432 4.79 -30.21 -8.54
C VAL A 432 5.93 -30.43 -7.55
N ALA A 433 6.14 -29.49 -6.62
CA ALA A 433 6.81 -29.68 -5.32
C ALA A 433 7.93 -28.69 -4.87
N TYR A 434 8.01 -27.46 -5.34
CA TYR A 434 9.05 -26.56 -4.81
C TYR A 434 8.57 -25.25 -4.15
N ASN A 435 7.26 -25.13 -3.92
CA ASN A 435 6.70 -23.88 -3.38
C ASN A 435 6.66 -23.77 -1.84
N THR A 436 7.09 -24.82 -1.12
CA THR A 436 6.88 -24.90 0.35
C THR A 436 8.07 -24.43 1.20
N HIS A 437 9.27 -24.29 0.65
CA HIS A 437 10.46 -23.95 1.45
C HIS A 437 10.69 -22.46 1.67
N PHE A 438 10.19 -21.59 0.81
CA PHE A 438 10.38 -20.13 0.96
C PHE A 438 9.44 -19.46 1.97
N GLN A 439 8.30 -20.09 2.27
CA GLN A 439 7.30 -19.49 3.16
C GLN A 439 7.41 -19.91 4.63
N LYS A 440 8.10 -21.02 4.95
CA LYS A 440 8.14 -21.56 6.33
C LYS A 440 9.31 -21.09 7.18
N GLU A 441 10.40 -20.63 6.60
CA GLU A 441 11.60 -20.29 7.40
C GLU A 441 11.63 -18.83 7.93
N ASP A 442 10.79 -17.93 7.44
CA ASP A 442 10.73 -16.53 7.91
C ASP A 442 9.89 -16.33 9.20
N VAL A 443 9.25 -17.38 9.73
CA VAL A 443 8.34 -17.27 10.90
C VAL A 443 8.98 -17.77 12.20
N GLU A 444 10.06 -18.55 12.17
CA GLU A 444 10.68 -19.12 13.39
C GLU A 444 11.87 -18.33 13.98
N GLY A 445 12.13 -17.14 13.52
CA GLY A 445 13.20 -16.27 14.04
C GLY A 445 12.74 -15.26 15.09
N LYS A 446 11.85 -15.64 16.02
CA LYS A 446 11.55 -14.88 17.22
C LYS A 446 11.82 -15.73 18.45
N GLU A 447 13.04 -15.62 18.97
CA GLU A 447 13.38 -15.59 20.40
C GLU A 447 14.74 -14.93 20.54
#